data_4082600d3b71e8783c94996687a7da86
#
_entry.id   4082600d3b71e8783c94996687a7da86
#
_cell.length_a   1.000
_cell.length_b   1.000
_cell.length_c   1.000
_cell.angle_alpha   90.00
_cell.angle_beta   90.00
_cell.angle_gamma   90.00
#
_symmetry.space_group_name_H-M   'P 1'
#
loop_
_entity.id
_entity.type
_entity.pdbx_description
1 polymer ?
#
loop_
_entity_poly.entity_id
_entity_poly.type
_entity_poly.pdbx_seq_one_letter_code
_entity_poly.pdbx_strand_id
1 'polypeptide(L)'
;VYVVMKALNHLPMWENKKENISIFASLHTKNPHAFDKNTFAYYLLMHGIVYFLKVDFPKTNLEQNEILYRAGLYQDGISNYCSVARLQAFNENNQPHLGWAGFYDSYEALNVNMDNLLHIHFITCCNRVYIVENPSVFQALLKKIKKEEIEKIGLVCTNGQLNYSAYL
;
A
#
# COMPACT_ATOMS: atom_id res chain seq x y z
N VAL A 1 13.15 -23.98 -10.12
CA VAL A 1 14.34 -23.32 -9.55
C VAL A 1 14.91 -22.28 -10.50
N TYR A 2 15.32 -22.63 -11.73
CA TYR A 2 15.95 -21.68 -12.69
C TYR A 2 15.15 -20.39 -12.92
N VAL A 3 13.84 -20.50 -13.10
CA VAL A 3 12.93 -19.34 -13.30
C VAL A 3 12.93 -18.41 -12.10
N VAL A 4 12.94 -18.96 -10.87
CA VAL A 4 12.98 -18.16 -9.65
C VAL A 4 14.33 -17.44 -9.51
N MET A 5 15.44 -18.11 -9.81
CA MET A 5 16.77 -17.49 -9.80
C MET A 5 16.84 -16.32 -10.80
N LYS A 6 16.28 -16.51 -11.99
CA LYS A 6 16.18 -15.43 -12.97
C LYS A 6 15.35 -14.25 -12.44
N ALA A 7 14.19 -14.52 -11.82
CA ALA A 7 13.34 -13.50 -11.23
C ALA A 7 14.07 -12.72 -10.10
N LEU A 8 14.77 -13.41 -9.21
CA LEU A 8 15.54 -12.80 -8.13
C LEU A 8 16.62 -11.81 -8.62
N ASN A 9 17.25 -12.10 -9.75
CA ASN A 9 18.23 -11.19 -10.36
C ASN A 9 17.60 -9.93 -10.99
N HIS A 10 16.28 -9.91 -11.15
CA HIS A 10 15.54 -8.80 -11.76
C HIS A 10 14.49 -8.21 -10.80
N LEU A 11 14.69 -8.38 -9.49
CA LEU A 11 13.79 -7.76 -8.52
C LEU A 11 13.75 -6.23 -8.72
N PRO A 12 12.56 -5.61 -8.70
CA PRO A 12 12.42 -4.18 -8.95
C PRO A 12 13.21 -3.31 -7.97
N MET A 13 13.52 -3.82 -6.77
CA MET A 13 14.32 -3.10 -5.79
C MET A 13 15.73 -2.75 -6.29
N TRP A 14 16.31 -3.52 -7.23
CA TRP A 14 17.63 -3.23 -7.79
C TRP A 14 17.66 -1.94 -8.61
N GLU A 15 16.48 -1.54 -9.14
CA GLU A 15 16.31 -0.32 -9.93
C GLU A 15 15.52 0.76 -9.17
N ASN A 16 15.30 0.59 -7.87
CA ASN A 16 14.47 1.45 -7.03
C ASN A 16 13.05 1.64 -7.59
N LYS A 17 12.46 0.55 -8.11
CA LYS A 17 11.11 0.52 -8.68
C LYS A 17 10.16 -0.31 -7.84
N LYS A 18 8.87 -0.13 -8.11
CA LYS A 18 7.79 -0.96 -7.56
C LYS A 18 6.98 -1.56 -8.70
N GLU A 19 6.62 -2.84 -8.59
CA GLU A 19 5.85 -3.55 -9.60
C GLU A 19 4.86 -4.53 -8.96
N ASN A 20 3.71 -4.69 -9.59
CA ASN A 20 2.75 -5.72 -9.19
C ASN A 20 3.33 -7.11 -9.42
N ILE A 21 3.22 -8.00 -8.42
CA ILE A 21 3.82 -9.34 -8.45
C ILE A 21 3.32 -10.21 -9.61
N SER A 22 2.03 -10.06 -10.01
CA SER A 22 1.48 -10.82 -11.13
C SER A 22 2.03 -10.33 -12.48
N ILE A 23 2.28 -9.02 -12.64
CA ILE A 23 2.93 -8.44 -13.81
C ILE A 23 4.38 -8.93 -13.86
N PHE A 24 5.10 -8.82 -12.75
CA PHE A 24 6.46 -9.32 -12.60
C PHE A 24 6.57 -10.83 -12.92
N ALA A 25 5.63 -11.65 -12.39
CA ALA A 25 5.56 -13.06 -12.70
C ALA A 25 5.35 -13.30 -14.21
N SER A 26 4.43 -12.59 -14.83
CA SER A 26 4.16 -12.70 -16.27
C SER A 26 5.40 -12.41 -17.12
N LEU A 27 6.14 -11.35 -16.79
CA LEU A 27 7.36 -10.94 -17.53
C LEU A 27 8.46 -12.00 -17.45
N HIS A 28 8.67 -12.59 -16.27
CA HIS A 28 9.80 -13.50 -16.04
C HIS A 28 9.47 -14.99 -16.25
N THR A 29 8.19 -15.37 -16.17
CA THR A 29 7.76 -16.77 -16.24
C THR A 29 6.77 -17.07 -17.36
N LYS A 30 6.18 -16.04 -18.00
CA LYS A 30 5.06 -16.12 -18.94
C LYS A 30 3.77 -16.66 -18.28
N ASN A 31 3.70 -16.65 -16.95
CA ASN A 31 2.54 -17.06 -16.18
C ASN A 31 2.31 -16.08 -15.02
N PRO A 32 1.24 -15.27 -15.02
CA PRO A 32 0.95 -14.30 -13.98
C PRO A 32 0.72 -14.94 -12.59
N HIS A 33 0.37 -16.22 -12.56
CA HIS A 33 0.11 -17.00 -11.33
C HIS A 33 1.34 -17.77 -10.82
N ALA A 34 2.50 -17.63 -11.45
CA ALA A 34 3.69 -18.39 -11.05
C ALA A 34 4.13 -18.11 -9.62
N PHE A 35 3.91 -16.88 -9.14
CA PHE A 35 4.25 -16.44 -7.80
C PHE A 35 3.03 -16.20 -6.90
N ASP A 36 1.94 -16.94 -7.11
CA ASP A 36 0.81 -16.94 -6.17
C ASP A 36 1.22 -17.60 -4.84
N LYS A 37 0.70 -17.09 -3.72
CA LYS A 37 1.11 -17.46 -2.33
C LYS A 37 1.22 -18.96 -2.04
N ASN A 38 0.44 -19.80 -2.71
CA ASN A 38 0.41 -21.25 -2.49
C ASN A 38 1.32 -22.04 -3.45
N THR A 39 2.13 -21.36 -4.25
CA THR A 39 3.04 -22.03 -5.18
C THR A 39 4.41 -22.28 -4.57
N PHE A 40 5.05 -23.37 -4.98
CA PHE A 40 6.44 -23.63 -4.61
C PHE A 40 7.41 -22.54 -5.11
N ALA A 41 7.10 -21.94 -6.26
CA ALA A 41 7.88 -20.84 -6.82
C ALA A 41 7.82 -19.58 -5.95
N TYR A 42 6.63 -19.23 -5.39
CA TYR A 42 6.49 -18.16 -4.43
C TYR A 42 7.32 -18.40 -3.16
N TYR A 43 7.25 -19.61 -2.61
CA TYR A 43 8.03 -19.98 -1.44
C TYR A 43 9.55 -19.81 -1.67
N LEU A 44 10.05 -20.27 -2.82
CA LEU A 44 11.45 -20.09 -3.19
C LEU A 44 11.81 -18.60 -3.42
N LEU A 45 10.91 -17.84 -4.05
CA LEU A 45 11.09 -16.40 -4.26
C LEU A 45 11.22 -15.69 -2.91
N MET A 46 10.32 -15.97 -1.96
CA MET A 46 10.37 -15.39 -0.61
C MET A 46 11.67 -15.73 0.13
N HIS A 47 12.14 -16.97 0.07
CA HIS A 47 13.44 -17.35 0.65
C HIS A 47 14.60 -16.58 0.04
N GLY A 48 14.60 -16.39 -1.28
CA GLY A 48 15.62 -15.58 -1.96
C GLY A 48 15.58 -14.12 -1.54
N ILE A 49 14.39 -13.51 -1.46
CA ILE A 49 14.21 -12.12 -1.02
C ILE A 49 14.70 -11.95 0.43
N VAL A 50 14.27 -12.82 1.34
CA VAL A 50 14.67 -12.82 2.75
C VAL A 50 16.19 -12.89 2.89
N TYR A 51 16.83 -13.76 2.10
CA TYR A 51 18.28 -13.88 2.06
C TYR A 51 18.98 -12.57 1.64
N PHE A 52 18.48 -11.91 0.57
CA PHE A 52 19.03 -10.63 0.11
C PHE A 52 18.79 -9.47 1.09
N LEU A 53 17.61 -9.43 1.69
CA LEU A 53 17.27 -8.39 2.67
C LEU A 53 17.90 -8.64 4.06
N LYS A 54 18.45 -9.82 4.31
CA LYS A 54 19.04 -10.26 5.59
C LYS A 54 18.06 -10.13 6.75
N VAL A 55 16.85 -10.61 6.57
CA VAL A 55 15.76 -10.59 7.55
C VAL A 55 15.27 -12.01 7.84
N ASP A 56 14.53 -12.18 8.93
CA ASP A 56 13.88 -13.44 9.26
C ASP A 56 12.74 -13.77 8.29
N PHE A 57 12.45 -15.07 8.14
CA PHE A 57 11.33 -15.50 7.30
C PHE A 57 10.00 -15.07 7.92
N PRO A 58 9.09 -14.46 7.12
CA PRO A 58 7.86 -13.88 7.63
C PRO A 58 6.88 -14.93 8.17
N LYS A 59 6.25 -14.62 9.31
CA LYS A 59 5.27 -15.48 9.98
C LYS A 59 3.83 -15.10 9.69
N THR A 60 3.60 -13.85 9.33
CA THR A 60 2.26 -13.28 9.07
C THR A 60 2.11 -12.79 7.64
N ASN A 61 0.87 -12.64 7.19
CA ASN A 61 0.60 -12.04 5.87
C ASN A 61 1.09 -10.59 5.76
N LEU A 62 1.03 -9.83 6.85
CA LEU A 62 1.51 -8.46 6.89
C LEU A 62 3.02 -8.40 6.68
N GLU A 63 3.79 -9.23 7.41
CA GLU A 63 5.24 -9.35 7.24
C GLU A 63 5.62 -9.82 5.82
N GLN A 64 4.86 -10.74 5.23
CA GLN A 64 5.09 -11.17 3.84
C GLN A 64 4.92 -10.01 2.87
N ASN A 65 3.86 -9.21 3.02
CA ASN A 65 3.62 -8.06 2.17
C ASN A 65 4.70 -6.98 2.35
N GLU A 66 5.17 -6.75 3.59
CA GLU A 66 6.27 -5.83 3.87
C GLU A 66 7.57 -6.27 3.18
N ILE A 67 7.92 -7.55 3.29
CA ILE A 67 9.12 -8.11 2.64
C ILE A 67 9.02 -8.00 1.12
N LEU A 68 7.87 -8.34 0.54
CA LEU A 68 7.64 -8.15 -0.89
C LEU A 68 7.79 -6.70 -1.29
N TYR A 69 7.17 -5.78 -0.54
CA TYR A 69 7.25 -4.36 -0.83
C TYR A 69 8.68 -3.80 -0.76
N ARG A 70 9.48 -4.26 0.20
CA ARG A 70 10.91 -3.94 0.28
C ARG A 70 11.69 -4.48 -0.91
N ALA A 71 11.30 -5.65 -1.46
CA ALA A 71 11.86 -6.19 -2.68
C ALA A 71 11.39 -5.48 -3.97
N GLY A 72 10.51 -4.49 -3.85
CA GLY A 72 9.92 -3.76 -4.97
C GLY A 72 8.66 -4.41 -5.53
N LEU A 73 8.12 -5.45 -4.87
CA LEU A 73 6.92 -6.16 -5.32
C LEU A 73 5.74 -5.86 -4.42
N TYR A 74 4.54 -5.72 -5.00
CA TYR A 74 3.31 -5.59 -4.23
C TYR A 74 2.19 -6.45 -4.80
N GLN A 75 1.27 -6.85 -3.94
CA GLN A 75 0.09 -7.62 -4.30
C GLN A 75 -1.13 -6.71 -4.32
N ASP A 76 -2.06 -6.95 -5.25
CA ASP A 76 -3.38 -6.35 -5.27
C ASP A 76 -3.36 -4.82 -5.07
N GLY A 77 -2.87 -4.13 -6.10
CA GLY A 77 -2.73 -2.67 -6.08
C GLY A 77 -4.06 -1.92 -5.92
N ILE A 78 -5.19 -2.51 -6.31
CA ILE A 78 -6.49 -1.82 -6.39
C ILE A 78 -7.44 -2.21 -5.26
N SER A 79 -7.60 -3.51 -4.98
CA SER A 79 -8.58 -3.96 -3.97
C SER A 79 -8.09 -3.80 -2.53
N ASN A 80 -6.77 -3.62 -2.35
CA ASN A 80 -6.16 -3.33 -1.08
C ASN A 80 -6.18 -1.81 -0.86
N TYR A 81 -7.21 -1.31 -0.18
CA TYR A 81 -7.39 0.13 0.06
C TYR A 81 -7.83 0.42 1.50
N CYS A 82 -7.55 1.63 1.94
CA CYS A 82 -8.16 2.25 3.12
C CYS A 82 -8.94 3.50 2.70
N SER A 83 -9.88 3.93 3.54
CA SER A 83 -10.59 5.18 3.32
C SER A 83 -9.98 6.27 4.18
N VAL A 84 -9.68 7.41 3.58
CA VAL A 84 -9.12 8.56 4.27
C VAL A 84 -9.98 9.80 4.09
N ALA A 85 -9.91 10.73 5.04
CA ALA A 85 -10.52 12.04 4.89
C ALA A 85 -9.68 13.10 5.64
N ARG A 86 -9.65 14.31 5.11
CA ARG A 86 -8.93 15.44 5.70
C ARG A 86 -7.44 15.16 5.92
N LEU A 87 -6.83 14.39 5.02
CA LEU A 87 -5.40 14.23 4.88
C LEU A 87 -4.92 14.89 3.60
N GLN A 88 -3.74 15.46 3.61
CA GLN A 88 -3.08 16.03 2.45
C GLN A 88 -1.91 15.15 2.04
N ALA A 89 -1.73 14.94 0.75
CA ALA A 89 -0.63 14.17 0.20
C ALA A 89 0.20 15.02 -0.76
N PHE A 90 1.50 14.74 -0.79
CA PHE A 90 2.48 15.48 -1.57
C PHE A 90 3.32 14.51 -2.42
N ASN A 91 3.66 14.95 -3.62
CA ASN A 91 4.54 14.23 -4.53
C ASN A 91 6.03 14.44 -4.17
N GLU A 92 6.92 13.79 -4.89
CA GLU A 92 8.39 13.90 -4.70
C GLU A 92 8.93 15.34 -4.85
N ASN A 93 8.22 16.22 -5.55
CA ASN A 93 8.57 17.62 -5.71
C ASN A 93 7.97 18.52 -4.62
N ASN A 94 7.45 17.94 -3.55
CA ASN A 94 6.73 18.64 -2.47
C ASN A 94 5.50 19.45 -2.96
N GLN A 95 4.91 19.05 -4.07
CA GLN A 95 3.70 19.68 -4.57
C GLN A 95 2.47 18.90 -4.07
N PRO A 96 1.38 19.60 -3.68
CA PRO A 96 0.15 18.93 -3.29
C PRO A 96 -0.39 18.04 -4.42
N HIS A 97 -0.81 16.84 -4.07
CA HIS A 97 -1.49 15.96 -5.01
C HIS A 97 -2.92 16.46 -5.23
N LEU A 98 -3.24 16.87 -6.45
CA LEU A 98 -4.50 17.56 -6.78
C LEU A 98 -5.76 16.75 -6.40
N GLY A 99 -5.76 15.45 -6.62
CA GLY A 99 -6.88 14.58 -6.22
C GLY A 99 -7.11 14.60 -4.71
N TRP A 100 -6.05 14.47 -3.90
CA TRP A 100 -6.17 14.52 -2.46
C TRP A 100 -6.60 15.89 -1.96
N ALA A 101 -6.10 16.97 -2.56
CA ALA A 101 -6.49 18.33 -2.23
C ALA A 101 -7.99 18.56 -2.48
N GLY A 102 -8.51 18.09 -3.61
CA GLY A 102 -9.94 18.18 -3.92
C GLY A 102 -10.83 17.48 -2.90
N PHE A 103 -10.50 16.24 -2.51
CA PHE A 103 -11.21 15.51 -1.46
C PHE A 103 -11.05 16.15 -0.08
N TYR A 104 -9.87 16.70 0.21
CA TYR A 104 -9.61 17.45 1.43
C TYR A 104 -10.55 18.66 1.55
N ASP A 105 -10.62 19.49 0.52
CA ASP A 105 -11.40 20.74 0.52
C ASP A 105 -12.91 20.47 0.55
N SER A 106 -13.37 19.42 -0.12
CA SER A 106 -14.80 19.05 -0.17
C SER A 106 -15.31 18.32 1.07
N TYR A 107 -14.43 17.96 2.03
CA TYR A 107 -14.78 17.11 3.18
C TYR A 107 -15.36 15.75 2.73
N GLU A 108 -14.76 15.16 1.72
CA GLU A 108 -15.18 13.87 1.20
C GLU A 108 -14.16 12.78 1.54
N ALA A 109 -14.65 11.53 1.57
CA ALA A 109 -13.80 10.37 1.77
C ALA A 109 -13.13 9.98 0.46
N LEU A 110 -11.83 9.72 0.50
CA LEU A 110 -11.04 9.17 -0.59
C LEU A 110 -10.66 7.71 -0.25
N ASN A 111 -10.93 6.79 -1.16
CA ASN A 111 -10.40 5.43 -1.06
C ASN A 111 -8.99 5.40 -1.68
N VAL A 112 -8.01 5.14 -0.83
CA VAL A 112 -6.60 5.12 -1.19
C VAL A 112 -6.14 3.68 -1.30
N ASN A 113 -5.74 3.27 -2.47
CA ASN A 113 -5.18 1.95 -2.75
C ASN A 113 -3.64 2.01 -2.88
N MET A 114 -3.02 0.85 -3.05
CA MET A 114 -1.57 0.76 -3.18
C MET A 114 -1.02 1.56 -4.36
N ASP A 115 -1.69 1.53 -5.52
CA ASP A 115 -1.24 2.26 -6.70
C ASP A 115 -1.27 3.78 -6.48
N ASN A 116 -2.25 4.29 -5.72
CA ASN A 116 -2.28 5.71 -5.35
C ASN A 116 -1.09 6.08 -4.45
N LEU A 117 -0.72 5.20 -3.50
CA LEU A 117 0.38 5.47 -2.56
C LEU A 117 1.76 5.47 -3.25
N LEU A 118 1.94 4.73 -4.34
CA LEU A 118 3.21 4.72 -5.08
C LEU A 118 3.63 6.09 -5.64
N HIS A 119 2.68 7.00 -5.80
CA HIS A 119 2.91 8.35 -6.32
C HIS A 119 2.98 9.42 -5.23
N ILE A 120 2.87 9.01 -3.97
CA ILE A 120 2.89 9.90 -2.81
C ILE A 120 4.25 9.81 -2.11
N HIS A 121 4.87 10.95 -1.86
CA HIS A 121 6.12 11.04 -1.11
C HIS A 121 5.85 11.09 0.39
N PHE A 122 4.88 11.90 0.82
CA PHE A 122 4.45 11.94 2.21
C PHE A 122 2.99 12.39 2.35
N ILE A 123 2.38 12.00 3.46
CA ILE A 123 1.03 12.38 3.85
C ILE A 123 1.12 13.19 5.14
N THR A 124 0.34 14.24 5.25
CA THR A 124 0.29 15.08 6.44
C THR A 124 -1.12 15.39 6.88
N CYS A 125 -1.25 15.70 8.17
CA CYS A 125 -2.45 16.21 8.80
C CYS A 125 -2.07 17.34 9.74
N CYS A 126 -2.95 18.33 9.88
CA CYS A 126 -2.65 19.54 10.64
C CYS A 126 -2.39 19.32 12.13
N ASN A 127 -3.01 18.30 12.78
CA ASN A 127 -2.87 18.10 14.23
C ASN A 127 -3.05 16.65 14.71
N ARG A 128 -4.16 16.00 14.36
CA ARG A 128 -4.50 14.65 14.85
C ARG A 128 -5.09 13.79 13.74
N VAL A 129 -4.74 12.52 13.74
CA VAL A 129 -5.36 11.50 12.90
C VAL A 129 -6.07 10.50 13.80
N TYR A 130 -7.33 10.23 13.52
CA TYR A 130 -8.08 9.14 14.15
C TYR A 130 -8.17 7.98 13.18
N ILE A 131 -7.75 6.81 13.65
CA ILE A 131 -7.82 5.56 12.90
C ILE A 131 -8.98 4.75 13.46
N VAL A 132 -9.89 4.34 12.61
CA VAL A 132 -11.06 3.54 12.96
C VAL A 132 -11.18 2.31 12.06
N GLU A 133 -11.69 1.21 12.59
CA GLU A 133 -11.92 0.00 11.81
C GLU A 133 -13.29 0.03 11.11
N ASN A 134 -14.28 0.62 11.76
CA ASN A 134 -15.67 0.54 11.33
C ASN A 134 -16.03 1.69 10.37
N PRO A 135 -16.46 1.41 9.12
CA PRO A 135 -16.86 2.43 8.16
C PRO A 135 -18.02 3.33 8.64
N SER A 136 -18.95 2.79 9.43
CA SER A 136 -20.06 3.59 9.96
C SER A 136 -19.59 4.63 10.97
N VAL A 137 -18.60 4.28 11.80
CA VAL A 137 -17.96 5.23 12.74
C VAL A 137 -17.21 6.30 11.96
N PHE A 138 -16.44 5.90 10.93
CA PHE A 138 -15.75 6.83 10.05
C PHE A 138 -16.72 7.84 9.43
N GLN A 139 -17.84 7.37 8.84
CA GLN A 139 -18.84 8.24 8.24
C GLN A 139 -19.49 9.20 9.25
N ALA A 140 -19.79 8.70 10.47
CA ALA A 140 -20.36 9.55 11.51
C ALA A 140 -19.41 10.67 11.93
N LEU A 141 -18.11 10.33 12.11
CA LEU A 141 -17.08 11.31 12.45
C LEU A 141 -16.88 12.33 11.32
N LEU A 142 -16.83 11.89 10.06
CA LEU A 142 -16.65 12.78 8.92
C LEU A 142 -17.83 13.76 8.78
N LYS A 143 -19.07 13.30 8.96
CA LYS A 143 -20.26 14.16 8.97
C LYS A 143 -20.18 15.20 10.09
N LYS A 144 -19.71 14.82 11.27
CA LYS A 144 -19.53 15.75 12.40
C LYS A 144 -18.45 16.78 12.11
N ILE A 145 -17.30 16.35 11.59
CA ILE A 145 -16.20 17.24 11.17
C ILE A 145 -16.67 18.26 10.13
N LYS A 146 -17.41 17.82 9.11
CA LYS A 146 -17.97 18.69 8.07
C LYS A 146 -18.99 19.69 8.64
N LYS A 147 -19.88 19.25 9.54
CA LYS A 147 -20.91 20.10 10.15
C LYS A 147 -20.33 21.16 11.07
N GLU A 148 -19.26 20.82 11.80
CA GLU A 148 -18.65 21.71 12.80
C GLU A 148 -17.41 22.42 12.26
N GLU A 149 -17.09 22.24 10.97
CA GLU A 149 -15.94 22.82 10.27
C GLU A 149 -14.61 22.61 11.01
N ILE A 150 -14.41 21.40 11.55
CA ILE A 150 -13.22 21.07 12.32
C ILE A 150 -12.03 20.88 11.38
N GLU A 151 -11.15 21.86 11.30
CA GLU A 151 -10.08 21.90 10.30
C GLU A 151 -8.87 20.99 10.58
N LYS A 152 -8.63 20.61 11.83
CA LYS A 152 -7.33 20.04 12.25
C LYS A 152 -7.39 18.55 12.59
N ILE A 153 -8.32 17.82 12.00
CA ILE A 153 -8.51 16.39 12.23
C ILE A 153 -8.49 15.64 10.91
N GLY A 154 -7.61 14.65 10.80
CA GLY A 154 -7.61 13.64 9.74
C GLY A 154 -8.29 12.36 10.21
N LEU A 155 -8.88 11.61 9.29
CA LEU A 155 -9.50 10.32 9.52
C LEU A 155 -8.91 9.26 8.60
N VAL A 156 -8.71 8.05 9.13
CA VAL A 156 -8.37 6.85 8.40
C VAL A 156 -9.33 5.73 8.81
N CYS A 157 -9.88 5.00 7.84
CA CYS A 157 -10.67 3.79 8.08
C CYS A 157 -9.97 2.59 7.45
N THR A 158 -9.71 1.55 8.24
CA THR A 158 -9.08 0.31 7.79
C THR A 158 -10.06 -0.68 7.18
N ASN A 159 -11.37 -0.34 7.16
CA ASN A 159 -12.44 -1.18 6.62
C ASN A 159 -12.51 -2.59 7.24
N GLY A 160 -12.33 -2.68 8.54
CA GLY A 160 -12.46 -3.90 9.34
C GLY A 160 -11.16 -4.65 9.61
N GLN A 161 -10.25 -4.71 8.67
CA GLN A 161 -8.93 -5.32 8.87
C GLN A 161 -7.82 -4.37 8.46
N LEU A 162 -6.74 -4.35 9.26
CA LEU A 162 -5.54 -3.63 8.88
C LEU A 162 -4.95 -4.30 7.63
N ASN A 163 -5.14 -3.69 6.49
CA ASN A 163 -4.53 -4.10 5.23
C ASN A 163 -3.21 -3.35 5.00
N TYR A 164 -2.45 -3.76 3.99
CA TYR A 164 -1.13 -3.20 3.78
C TYR A 164 -1.15 -1.72 3.37
N SER A 165 -2.19 -1.27 2.63
CA SER A 165 -2.38 0.16 2.28
C SER A 165 -2.61 1.05 3.50
N ALA A 166 -3.24 0.52 4.56
CA ALA A 166 -3.46 1.25 5.80
C ALA A 166 -2.25 1.22 6.74
N TYR A 167 -1.31 0.29 6.51
CA TYR A 167 -0.06 0.17 7.26
C TYR A 167 1.02 1.13 6.74
N LEU A 168 1.07 1.37 5.43
CA LEU A 168 1.98 2.32 4.78
C LEU A 168 1.61 3.76 5.10
#